data_ea32b3222a2581ddf0fcb3f9ca695cc9
#
_entry.id   ea32b3222a2581ddf0fcb3f9ca695cc9
#
_cell.length_a   1.000
_cell.length_b   1.000
_cell.length_c   1.000
_cell.angle_alpha   90.00
_cell.angle_beta   90.00
_cell.angle_gamma   90.00
#
_symmetry.space_group_name_H-M   'P 1'
#
loop_
_entity.id
_entity.type
_entity.pdbx_description
1 polymer ?
#
loop_
_entity_poly.entity_id
_entity_poly.type
_entity_poly.pdbx_seq_one_letter_code
_entity_poly.pdbx_strand_id
1 'polypeptide(L)'
;MYCKNHTFSDKDILITKLLRSAVLVMALLSTFSYVRAQEVYLEDDDSIYVDSISMDTLSVRSQTLPWHLAVKEELDHMLQADMFSTSQVGMMVYDLDADSVLYAHGERQLLRPASTMKVLTAIAAIDKLGGSYQFKTELCYTGEVSDRTLHGNIYCVGGFDPRFNNDDMRAFVEGVRKMGVDTIRGYIYADKSMKDSDLAGKGWCWDDDNPVLSPLLIGRKDLFVERFIRELSEAGIVVEANISERQRPDDAFCIVSRFHTIDQVLMKMLKESDNLYAESMFYQLAAATGNRPAKASHAASVIERLITKVGLNPRRYRIADGSGLSLYNYLSAELEVALLRYAFRNNNIYLHLHPALPEAGVDGTLRSRMKGTFTRGNVFAKTGTVTGISSLAGYCTAANGHRLAFSIINQGVMHASNARRFQDRVCTLLCQP
;
A
#
# COMPACT_ATOMS: atom_id res chain seq x y z
N MET A 1 -22.21 -74.46 1.86
CA MET A 1 -23.60 -74.36 1.38
C MET A 1 -24.19 -73.04 1.81
N TYR A 2 -24.82 -72.32 0.90
CA TYR A 2 -25.45 -70.98 0.93
C TYR A 2 -24.57 -69.75 0.87
N CYS A 3 -24.24 -69.32 -0.38
CA CYS A 3 -24.10 -67.95 -0.79
C CYS A 3 -25.41 -67.16 -0.68
N LYS A 4 -25.46 -66.03 0.02
CA LYS A 4 -26.56 -65.09 -0.09
C LYS A 4 -26.12 -63.96 -1.04
N ASN A 5 -26.72 -63.95 -2.23
CA ASN A 5 -26.69 -62.82 -3.17
C ASN A 5 -27.48 -61.65 -2.56
N HIS A 6 -26.82 -60.55 -2.27
CA HIS A 6 -27.49 -59.27 -2.00
C HIS A 6 -27.73 -58.56 -3.34
N THR A 7 -28.96 -58.61 -3.82
CA THR A 7 -29.43 -57.76 -4.92
C THR A 7 -29.67 -56.37 -4.35
N PHE A 8 -28.94 -55.37 -4.88
CA PHE A 8 -29.18 -53.95 -4.58
C PHE A 8 -30.59 -53.58 -5.07
N SER A 9 -31.36 -52.90 -4.24
CA SER A 9 -32.70 -52.40 -4.57
C SER A 9 -32.59 -51.21 -5.53
N ASP A 10 -33.56 -51.07 -6.45
CA ASP A 10 -33.64 -49.91 -7.38
C ASP A 10 -33.63 -48.56 -6.66
N LYS A 11 -34.01 -48.49 -5.39
CA LYS A 11 -33.92 -47.31 -4.54
C LYS A 11 -32.49 -46.92 -4.21
N ASP A 12 -31.58 -47.88 -4.01
CA ASP A 12 -30.17 -47.59 -3.70
C ASP A 12 -29.43 -47.06 -4.92
N ILE A 13 -29.81 -47.53 -6.11
CA ILE A 13 -29.27 -47.04 -7.40
C ILE A 13 -29.75 -45.61 -7.66
N LEU A 14 -31.00 -45.28 -7.32
CA LEU A 14 -31.56 -43.93 -7.51
C LEU A 14 -30.94 -42.91 -6.54
N ILE A 15 -30.74 -43.29 -5.27
CA ILE A 15 -30.09 -42.46 -4.25
C ILE A 15 -28.64 -42.19 -4.64
N THR A 16 -27.91 -43.19 -5.15
CA THR A 16 -26.50 -43.01 -5.58
C THR A 16 -26.39 -42.10 -6.80
N LYS A 17 -27.36 -42.15 -7.73
CA LYS A 17 -27.40 -41.22 -8.89
C LYS A 17 -27.74 -39.80 -8.46
N LEU A 18 -28.67 -39.58 -7.53
CA LEU A 18 -29.02 -38.28 -6.99
C LEU A 18 -27.87 -37.64 -6.21
N LEU A 19 -27.14 -38.41 -5.40
CA LEU A 19 -25.95 -37.95 -4.67
C LEU A 19 -24.82 -37.56 -5.63
N ARG A 20 -24.57 -38.35 -6.69
CA ARG A 20 -23.56 -37.97 -7.72
C ARG A 20 -23.93 -36.70 -8.50
N SER A 21 -25.22 -36.51 -8.81
CA SER A 21 -25.69 -35.28 -9.46
C SER A 21 -25.59 -34.06 -8.55
N ALA A 22 -25.88 -34.20 -7.25
CA ALA A 22 -25.74 -33.11 -6.28
C ALA A 22 -24.27 -32.69 -6.06
N VAL A 23 -23.35 -33.68 -6.03
CA VAL A 23 -21.90 -33.41 -5.93
C VAL A 23 -21.39 -32.73 -7.21
N LEU A 24 -21.89 -33.12 -8.39
CA LEU A 24 -21.50 -32.48 -9.65
C LEU A 24 -22.02 -31.04 -9.75
N VAL A 25 -23.22 -30.75 -9.26
CA VAL A 25 -23.79 -29.40 -9.22
C VAL A 25 -23.06 -28.53 -8.20
N MET A 26 -22.68 -29.06 -7.02
CA MET A 26 -21.86 -28.33 -6.06
C MET A 26 -20.43 -28.06 -6.57
N ALA A 27 -19.82 -29.00 -7.29
CA ALA A 27 -18.53 -28.79 -7.95
C ALA A 27 -18.61 -27.75 -9.06
N LEU A 28 -19.68 -27.71 -9.84
CA LEU A 28 -19.92 -26.67 -10.85
C LEU A 28 -20.21 -25.32 -10.22
N LEU A 29 -20.93 -25.23 -9.11
CA LEU A 29 -21.17 -23.99 -8.39
C LEU A 29 -19.90 -23.47 -7.71
N SER A 30 -19.02 -24.35 -7.21
CA SER A 30 -17.72 -23.95 -6.64
C SER A 30 -16.74 -23.48 -7.70
N THR A 31 -16.75 -24.03 -8.92
CA THR A 31 -15.93 -23.53 -10.03
C THR A 31 -16.45 -22.21 -10.59
N PHE A 32 -17.78 -21.96 -10.56
CA PHE A 32 -18.33 -20.63 -10.92
C PHE A 32 -18.03 -19.54 -9.87
N SER A 33 -17.88 -19.91 -8.59
CA SER A 33 -17.47 -18.98 -7.54
C SER A 33 -15.96 -18.68 -7.56
N TYR A 34 -15.13 -19.57 -8.10
CA TYR A 34 -13.67 -19.40 -8.15
C TYR A 34 -13.19 -18.56 -9.35
N VAL A 35 -14.03 -18.42 -10.39
CA VAL A 35 -13.70 -17.61 -11.60
C VAL A 35 -14.12 -16.14 -11.44
N ARG A 36 -14.80 -15.75 -10.33
CA ARG A 36 -15.30 -14.38 -10.12
C ARG A 36 -14.55 -13.57 -9.06
N ALA A 37 -13.39 -14.05 -8.61
CA ALA A 37 -12.50 -13.32 -7.71
C ALA A 37 -11.22 -12.82 -8.42
N GLN A 38 -11.24 -12.69 -9.75
CA GLN A 38 -10.26 -11.93 -10.51
C GLN A 38 -10.93 -10.65 -11.01
N GLU A 39 -10.45 -9.53 -10.43
CA GLU A 39 -10.58 -8.17 -10.97
C GLU A 39 -11.96 -7.81 -11.54
N VAL A 40 -12.92 -7.48 -10.68
CA VAL A 40 -13.92 -6.51 -11.09
C VAL A 40 -13.25 -5.12 -10.98
N TYR A 41 -12.35 -4.83 -11.91
CA TYR A 41 -12.34 -3.49 -12.48
C TYR A 41 -13.68 -3.38 -13.18
N LEU A 42 -14.63 -2.72 -12.52
CA LEU A 42 -15.78 -2.19 -13.22
C LEU A 42 -15.21 -1.31 -14.32
N GLU A 43 -15.16 -1.84 -15.55
CA GLU A 43 -15.21 -1.01 -16.73
C GLU A 43 -16.53 -0.26 -16.61
N ASP A 44 -16.47 0.95 -16.06
CA ASP A 44 -17.55 1.89 -16.15
C ASP A 44 -17.84 2.05 -17.66
N ASP A 45 -19.03 1.62 -18.07
CA ASP A 45 -19.56 1.79 -19.41
C ASP A 45 -19.57 3.32 -19.73
N ASP A 46 -18.55 3.77 -20.45
CA ASP A 46 -18.29 5.18 -20.77
C ASP A 46 -19.18 5.68 -21.93
N SER A 47 -20.35 5.10 -22.11
CA SER A 47 -21.31 5.63 -23.06
C SER A 47 -22.40 6.44 -22.36
N ILE A 48 -22.44 7.74 -22.72
CA ILE A 48 -23.50 8.74 -22.53
C ILE A 48 -23.25 9.69 -21.33
N TYR A 49 -22.53 10.74 -21.62
CA TYR A 49 -22.86 12.17 -21.52
C TYR A 49 -21.64 12.98 -22.00
N VAL A 50 -21.60 13.23 -23.30
CA VAL A 50 -20.70 14.22 -23.88
C VAL A 50 -21.33 15.57 -23.65
N ASP A 51 -20.95 16.23 -22.55
CA ASP A 51 -21.11 17.68 -22.49
C ASP A 51 -20.00 18.29 -23.33
N SER A 52 -20.35 18.59 -24.57
CA SER A 52 -19.48 19.26 -25.54
C SER A 52 -19.32 20.73 -25.15
N ILE A 53 -18.50 20.98 -24.13
CA ILE A 53 -17.90 22.31 -24.00
C ILE A 53 -16.75 22.32 -24.99
N SER A 54 -16.99 22.99 -26.12
CA SER A 54 -16.05 23.11 -27.21
C SER A 54 -14.72 23.70 -26.73
N MET A 55 -13.62 23.03 -27.08
CA MET A 55 -12.26 23.52 -26.82
C MET A 55 -11.95 24.89 -27.50
N ASP A 56 -12.84 25.37 -28.37
CA ASP A 56 -12.62 26.58 -29.17
C ASP A 56 -12.84 27.89 -28.42
N THR A 57 -13.44 27.87 -27.23
CA THR A 57 -13.64 29.10 -26.44
C THR A 57 -12.47 29.44 -25.49
N LEU A 58 -11.52 28.52 -25.29
CA LEU A 58 -10.36 28.72 -24.41
C LEU A 58 -9.24 29.59 -25.02
N SER A 59 -9.24 29.74 -26.36
CA SER A 59 -8.05 30.30 -27.06
C SER A 59 -7.99 31.82 -27.14
N VAL A 60 -9.06 32.57 -26.85
CA VAL A 60 -9.10 34.00 -27.15
C VAL A 60 -8.95 34.90 -25.90
N ARG A 61 -9.30 34.44 -24.72
CA ARG A 61 -9.22 35.27 -23.49
C ARG A 61 -7.87 35.21 -22.72
N SER A 62 -7.09 34.15 -22.88
CA SER A 62 -5.89 33.94 -22.04
C SER A 62 -4.62 34.65 -22.50
N GLN A 63 -4.60 35.26 -23.70
CA GLN A 63 -3.39 35.88 -24.25
C GLN A 63 -2.97 37.22 -23.61
N THR A 64 -3.80 37.76 -22.71
CA THR A 64 -3.53 39.07 -22.07
C THR A 64 -3.15 38.97 -20.60
N LEU A 65 -3.41 37.88 -19.94
CA LEU A 65 -3.09 37.70 -18.51
C LEU A 65 -1.76 36.98 -18.28
N PRO A 66 -0.96 37.41 -17.29
CA PRO A 66 0.17 36.62 -16.81
C PRO A 66 -0.26 35.18 -16.46
N TRP A 67 0.56 34.19 -16.81
CA TRP A 67 0.24 32.74 -16.65
C TRP A 67 -0.39 32.38 -15.30
N HIS A 68 0.17 32.89 -14.20
CA HIS A 68 -0.32 32.60 -12.84
C HIS A 68 -1.74 33.14 -12.57
N LEU A 69 -2.14 34.22 -13.23
CA LEU A 69 -3.50 34.75 -13.12
C LEU A 69 -4.47 33.99 -14.02
N ALA A 70 -4.06 33.62 -15.23
CA ALA A 70 -4.83 32.80 -16.14
C ALA A 70 -5.13 31.42 -15.53
N VAL A 71 -4.15 30.78 -14.90
CA VAL A 71 -4.33 29.51 -14.17
C VAL A 71 -5.34 29.65 -13.03
N LYS A 72 -5.28 30.74 -12.24
CA LYS A 72 -6.24 30.97 -11.15
C LYS A 72 -7.67 31.13 -11.68
N GLU A 73 -7.86 31.96 -12.70
CA GLU A 73 -9.18 32.19 -13.30
C GLU A 73 -9.79 30.88 -13.84
N GLU A 74 -8.99 30.06 -14.53
CA GLU A 74 -9.46 28.80 -15.09
C GLU A 74 -9.76 27.76 -13.97
N LEU A 75 -8.94 27.69 -12.92
CA LEU A 75 -9.23 26.84 -11.77
C LEU A 75 -10.53 27.25 -11.06
N ASP A 76 -10.77 28.55 -10.90
CA ASP A 76 -12.03 29.07 -10.34
C ASP A 76 -13.22 28.71 -11.23
N HIS A 77 -13.05 28.79 -12.55
CA HIS A 77 -14.08 28.37 -13.50
C HIS A 77 -14.34 26.84 -13.44
N MET A 78 -13.30 26.03 -13.37
CA MET A 78 -13.43 24.57 -13.25
C MET A 78 -14.18 24.14 -11.98
N LEU A 79 -14.08 24.91 -10.90
CA LEU A 79 -14.79 24.65 -9.63
C LEU A 79 -16.29 25.00 -9.68
N GLN A 80 -16.76 25.63 -10.74
CA GLN A 80 -18.19 25.88 -10.97
C GLN A 80 -18.90 24.68 -11.62
N ALA A 81 -18.17 23.58 -11.93
CA ALA A 81 -18.77 22.37 -12.49
C ALA A 81 -19.81 21.77 -11.55
N ASP A 82 -20.89 21.23 -12.13
CA ASP A 82 -22.05 20.71 -11.40
C ASP A 82 -21.70 19.65 -10.34
N MET A 83 -20.65 18.87 -10.57
CA MET A 83 -20.19 17.89 -9.58
C MET A 83 -19.89 18.50 -8.20
N PHE A 84 -19.53 19.78 -8.14
CA PHE A 84 -19.21 20.47 -6.88
C PHE A 84 -20.46 21.06 -6.19
N SER A 85 -21.63 20.96 -6.79
CA SER A 85 -22.91 21.26 -6.11
C SER A 85 -23.23 20.22 -5.02
N THR A 86 -22.70 18.99 -5.17
CA THR A 86 -22.98 17.85 -4.27
C THR A 86 -21.73 17.20 -3.67
N SER A 87 -20.53 17.59 -4.10
CA SER A 87 -19.26 17.05 -3.59
C SER A 87 -18.35 18.16 -3.08
N GLN A 88 -17.35 17.76 -2.29
CA GLN A 88 -16.34 18.66 -1.72
C GLN A 88 -15.01 18.46 -2.43
N VAL A 89 -14.22 19.54 -2.52
CA VAL A 89 -12.82 19.49 -2.94
C VAL A 89 -11.96 20.36 -2.05
N GLY A 90 -10.85 19.78 -1.59
CA GLY A 90 -9.73 20.52 -1.02
C GLY A 90 -8.59 20.50 -2.02
N MET A 91 -8.12 21.66 -2.43
CA MET A 91 -7.04 21.78 -3.41
C MET A 91 -6.02 22.84 -3.00
N MET A 92 -4.74 22.53 -3.20
CA MET A 92 -3.65 23.48 -3.08
C MET A 92 -2.59 23.22 -4.14
N VAL A 93 -2.11 24.27 -4.76
CA VAL A 93 -0.97 24.27 -5.68
C VAL A 93 0.05 25.27 -5.16
N TYR A 94 1.29 24.83 -5.01
CA TYR A 94 2.40 25.62 -4.50
C TYR A 94 3.54 25.66 -5.52
N ASP A 95 3.98 26.86 -5.85
CA ASP A 95 5.15 27.10 -6.69
C ASP A 95 6.41 26.96 -5.83
N LEU A 96 7.19 25.90 -6.09
CA LEU A 96 8.38 25.54 -5.32
C LEU A 96 9.57 26.44 -5.63
N ASP A 97 9.62 27.03 -6.84
CA ASP A 97 10.68 27.92 -7.29
C ASP A 97 10.40 29.38 -6.88
N ALA A 98 9.15 29.81 -6.95
CA ALA A 98 8.73 31.12 -6.43
C ALA A 98 8.50 31.13 -4.91
N ASP A 99 8.51 29.98 -4.26
CA ASP A 99 8.23 29.79 -2.83
C ASP A 99 6.91 30.42 -2.37
N SER A 100 5.85 30.24 -3.13
CA SER A 100 4.55 30.88 -2.91
C SER A 100 3.38 29.97 -3.28
N VAL A 101 2.21 30.24 -2.66
CA VAL A 101 0.97 29.59 -3.03
C VAL A 101 0.49 30.12 -4.38
N LEU A 102 0.40 29.23 -5.37
CA LEU A 102 -0.18 29.56 -6.67
C LEU A 102 -1.70 29.56 -6.60
N TYR A 103 -2.30 28.53 -5.99
CA TYR A 103 -3.76 28.38 -5.85
C TYR A 103 -4.11 27.64 -4.56
N ALA A 104 -5.23 28.02 -3.96
CA ALA A 104 -5.79 27.33 -2.80
C ALA A 104 -7.34 27.44 -2.80
N HIS A 105 -8.01 26.30 -2.61
CA HIS A 105 -9.45 26.22 -2.44
C HIS A 105 -9.80 25.12 -1.46
N GLY A 106 -10.48 25.45 -0.36
CA GLY A 106 -10.79 24.49 0.69
C GLY A 106 -9.57 23.72 1.21
N GLU A 107 -8.36 24.29 1.08
CA GLU A 107 -7.07 23.67 1.34
C GLU A 107 -6.89 23.17 2.78
N ARG A 108 -7.69 23.74 3.71
CA ARG A 108 -7.69 23.39 5.14
C ARG A 108 -8.84 22.50 5.54
N GLN A 109 -9.74 22.16 4.61
CA GLN A 109 -10.80 21.19 4.89
C GLN A 109 -10.19 19.84 5.27
N LEU A 110 -10.78 19.22 6.28
CA LEU A 110 -10.39 17.87 6.71
C LEU A 110 -11.16 16.85 5.86
N LEU A 111 -10.45 16.22 4.97
CA LEU A 111 -10.97 15.25 4.04
C LEU A 111 -10.26 13.91 4.22
N ARG A 112 -10.86 12.83 3.75
CA ARG A 112 -10.22 11.51 3.74
C ARG A 112 -9.26 11.44 2.56
N PRO A 113 -7.97 11.14 2.80
CA PRO A 113 -6.94 11.16 1.76
C PRO A 113 -7.02 9.95 0.83
N ALA A 114 -7.63 8.85 1.23
CA ALA A 114 -7.42 7.56 0.62
C ALA A 114 -5.90 7.27 0.49
N SER A 115 -5.44 6.67 -0.60
CA SER A 115 -4.03 6.26 -0.74
C SER A 115 -3.01 7.40 -0.93
N THR A 116 -3.42 8.69 -0.97
CA THR A 116 -2.44 9.79 -0.86
C THR A 116 -1.83 9.87 0.55
N MET A 117 -2.47 9.25 1.57
CA MET A 117 -1.86 8.99 2.88
C MET A 117 -0.47 8.37 2.78
N LYS A 118 -0.22 7.53 1.76
CA LYS A 118 1.08 6.89 1.52
C LYS A 118 2.22 7.87 1.26
N VAL A 119 1.91 9.09 0.79
CA VAL A 119 2.91 10.16 0.62
C VAL A 119 3.44 10.59 1.99
N LEU A 120 2.55 10.78 2.97
CA LEU A 120 2.93 11.15 4.34
C LEU A 120 3.77 10.04 4.97
N THR A 121 3.31 8.80 4.83
CA THR A 121 4.02 7.60 5.36
C THR A 121 5.42 7.49 4.75
N ALA A 122 5.56 7.68 3.42
CA ALA A 122 6.85 7.66 2.72
C ALA A 122 7.80 8.73 3.23
N ILE A 123 7.34 9.99 3.26
CA ILE A 123 8.16 11.13 3.70
C ILE A 123 8.60 10.93 5.16
N ALA A 124 7.67 10.52 6.04
CA ALA A 124 7.99 10.25 7.44
C ALA A 124 8.98 9.11 7.61
N ALA A 125 8.87 8.06 6.80
CA ALA A 125 9.78 6.92 6.85
C ALA A 125 11.19 7.31 6.41
N ILE A 126 11.33 8.01 5.30
CA ILE A 126 12.64 8.45 4.81
C ILE A 126 13.26 9.46 5.80
N ASP A 127 12.48 10.41 6.34
CA ASP A 127 12.95 11.39 7.34
C ASP A 127 13.40 10.73 8.65
N LYS A 128 12.70 9.70 9.11
CA LYS A 128 12.97 9.05 10.41
C LYS A 128 13.97 7.92 10.34
N LEU A 129 13.91 7.09 9.29
CA LEU A 129 14.69 5.86 9.15
C LEU A 129 15.92 6.06 8.27
N GLY A 130 15.88 7.02 7.35
CA GLY A 130 16.91 7.27 6.35
C GLY A 130 16.75 6.42 5.09
N GLY A 131 17.33 6.88 3.97
CA GLY A 131 17.26 6.22 2.66
C GLY A 131 18.01 4.88 2.58
N SER A 132 18.90 4.58 3.51
CA SER A 132 19.62 3.29 3.59
C SER A 132 18.92 2.23 4.44
N TYR A 133 17.70 2.53 4.94
CA TYR A 133 16.96 1.61 5.81
C TYR A 133 16.66 0.26 5.13
N GLN A 134 16.72 -0.81 5.93
CA GLN A 134 16.47 -2.18 5.48
C GLN A 134 15.39 -2.85 6.33
N PHE A 135 14.40 -3.41 5.66
CA PHE A 135 13.43 -4.34 6.25
C PHE A 135 14.10 -5.70 6.38
N LYS A 136 14.02 -6.32 7.56
CA LYS A 136 14.86 -7.46 7.88
C LYS A 136 14.06 -8.63 8.43
N THR A 137 14.30 -9.83 7.94
CA THR A 137 13.78 -11.08 8.49
C THR A 137 14.99 -12.00 8.79
N GLU A 138 15.03 -12.61 9.99
CA GLU A 138 16.18 -13.36 10.46
C GLU A 138 15.78 -14.79 10.86
N LEU A 139 16.73 -15.70 10.68
CA LEU A 139 16.65 -17.05 11.20
C LEU A 139 17.73 -17.23 12.25
N CYS A 140 17.31 -17.52 13.48
CA CYS A 140 18.21 -17.69 14.62
C CYS A 140 17.92 -19.03 15.31
N TYR A 141 18.85 -19.51 16.14
CA TYR A 141 18.68 -20.74 16.91
C TYR A 141 19.28 -20.64 18.30
N THR A 142 18.87 -21.54 19.18
CA THR A 142 19.48 -21.81 20.49
C THR A 142 19.70 -23.31 20.63
N GLY A 143 20.58 -23.73 21.57
CA GLY A 143 20.91 -25.13 21.81
C GLY A 143 22.16 -25.59 21.07
N GLU A 144 22.36 -26.89 20.99
CA GLU A 144 23.58 -27.51 20.48
C GLU A 144 23.30 -28.41 19.27
N VAL A 145 24.30 -28.50 18.38
CA VAL A 145 24.28 -29.46 17.28
C VAL A 145 25.19 -30.63 17.64
N SER A 146 24.60 -31.81 17.76
CA SER A 146 25.33 -33.08 17.95
C SER A 146 24.72 -34.16 17.07
N ASP A 147 25.54 -35.03 16.52
CA ASP A 147 25.11 -36.16 15.66
C ASP A 147 24.16 -35.69 14.53
N ARG A 148 24.47 -34.56 13.88
CA ARG A 148 23.67 -33.91 12.84
C ARG A 148 22.24 -33.50 13.29
N THR A 149 22.02 -33.48 14.60
CA THR A 149 20.71 -33.06 15.19
C THR A 149 20.89 -31.76 15.94
N LEU A 150 20.02 -30.78 15.65
CA LEU A 150 19.86 -29.60 16.50
C LEU A 150 19.00 -29.98 17.71
N HIS A 151 19.60 -30.08 18.90
CA HIS A 151 18.93 -30.17 20.19
C HIS A 151 18.66 -28.76 20.73
N GLY A 152 17.60 -28.13 20.26
CA GLY A 152 17.34 -26.73 20.56
C GLY A 152 16.19 -26.16 19.78
N ASN A 153 16.14 -24.85 19.66
CA ASN A 153 15.03 -24.15 19.05
C ASN A 153 15.48 -23.28 17.87
N ILE A 154 14.61 -23.17 16.90
CA ILE A 154 14.72 -22.23 15.79
C ILE A 154 13.76 -21.07 16.00
N TYR A 155 14.17 -19.86 15.66
CA TYR A 155 13.39 -18.65 15.73
C TYR A 155 13.33 -18.01 14.34
N CYS A 156 12.14 -17.94 13.75
CA CYS A 156 11.87 -17.15 12.56
C CYS A 156 11.47 -15.75 13.03
N VAL A 157 12.39 -14.79 12.94
CA VAL A 157 12.23 -13.44 13.48
C VAL A 157 11.68 -12.51 12.42
N GLY A 158 10.43 -12.08 12.60
CA GLY A 158 9.74 -11.20 11.66
C GLY A 158 10.07 -9.73 11.88
N GLY A 159 10.57 -9.06 10.84
CA GLY A 159 10.79 -7.63 10.83
C GLY A 159 9.79 -6.88 9.93
N PHE A 160 8.66 -7.47 9.66
CA PHE A 160 7.61 -6.95 8.79
C PHE A 160 8.16 -6.53 7.41
N ASP A 161 8.96 -7.42 6.79
CA ASP A 161 9.41 -7.26 5.42
C ASP A 161 8.33 -7.76 4.44
N PRO A 162 7.63 -6.87 3.72
CA PRO A 162 6.52 -7.26 2.84
C PRO A 162 6.99 -7.92 1.55
N ARG A 163 8.30 -7.93 1.31
CA ARG A 163 8.94 -8.47 0.10
C ARG A 163 9.51 -9.86 0.30
N PHE A 164 9.54 -10.40 1.53
CA PHE A 164 10.08 -11.72 1.78
C PHE A 164 9.43 -12.76 0.86
N ASN A 165 10.25 -13.51 0.12
CA ASN A 165 9.82 -14.34 -0.98
C ASN A 165 10.42 -15.77 -0.92
N ASN A 166 10.19 -16.57 -1.97
CA ASN A 166 10.66 -17.96 -2.02
C ASN A 166 12.18 -18.06 -2.07
N ASP A 167 12.89 -17.10 -2.66
CA ASP A 167 14.36 -17.11 -2.70
C ASP A 167 14.93 -16.86 -1.30
N ASP A 168 14.30 -15.98 -0.54
CA ASP A 168 14.64 -15.71 0.85
C ASP A 168 14.38 -16.95 1.72
N MET A 169 13.26 -17.63 1.49
CA MET A 169 12.93 -18.88 2.17
C MET A 169 13.93 -19.98 1.86
N ARG A 170 14.34 -20.14 0.59
CA ARG A 170 15.41 -21.09 0.22
C ARG A 170 16.73 -20.77 0.92
N ALA A 171 17.06 -19.48 1.08
CA ALA A 171 18.24 -19.08 1.83
C ALA A 171 18.17 -19.48 3.32
N PHE A 172 16.96 -19.44 3.92
CA PHE A 172 16.75 -19.93 5.29
C PHE A 172 17.00 -21.43 5.40
N VAL A 173 16.44 -22.22 4.49
CA VAL A 173 16.66 -23.69 4.44
C VAL A 173 18.14 -24.02 4.24
N GLU A 174 18.80 -23.31 3.33
CA GLU A 174 20.24 -23.50 3.08
C GLU A 174 21.10 -23.10 4.30
N GLY A 175 20.67 -22.10 5.07
CA GLY A 175 21.29 -21.73 6.33
C GLY A 175 21.28 -22.88 7.33
N VAL A 176 20.14 -23.58 7.47
CA VAL A 176 20.02 -24.77 8.33
C VAL A 176 20.92 -25.90 7.80
N ARG A 177 20.96 -26.14 6.49
CA ARG A 177 21.82 -27.16 5.89
C ARG A 177 23.32 -26.90 6.17
N LYS A 178 23.74 -25.63 6.11
CA LYS A 178 25.14 -25.22 6.41
C LYS A 178 25.53 -25.42 7.86
N MET A 179 24.59 -25.56 8.78
CA MET A 179 24.88 -25.98 10.16
C MET A 179 25.30 -27.48 10.25
N GLY A 180 25.13 -28.24 9.16
CA GLY A 180 25.35 -29.68 9.15
C GLY A 180 24.22 -30.47 9.81
N VAL A 181 23.04 -29.90 9.92
CA VAL A 181 21.86 -30.45 10.58
C VAL A 181 20.97 -31.16 9.56
N ASP A 182 20.54 -32.37 9.86
CA ASP A 182 19.51 -33.11 9.12
C ASP A 182 18.27 -33.43 9.97
N THR A 183 18.32 -33.14 11.29
CA THR A 183 17.19 -33.31 12.21
C THR A 183 17.10 -32.12 13.16
N ILE A 184 15.89 -31.61 13.40
CA ILE A 184 15.62 -30.53 14.37
C ILE A 184 14.73 -31.07 15.46
N ARG A 185 15.17 -31.02 16.73
CA ARG A 185 14.41 -31.44 17.94
C ARG A 185 14.26 -30.29 18.90
N GLY A 186 12.98 -29.90 19.19
CA GLY A 186 12.66 -28.82 20.11
C GLY A 186 11.48 -28.00 19.64
N TYR A 187 11.70 -26.70 19.37
CA TYR A 187 10.64 -25.82 18.88
C TYR A 187 11.08 -25.05 17.64
N ILE A 188 10.12 -24.77 16.78
CA ILE A 188 10.23 -23.72 15.76
C ILE A 188 9.29 -22.59 16.18
N TYR A 189 9.86 -21.46 16.53
CA TYR A 189 9.15 -20.30 17.02
C TYR A 189 8.95 -19.26 15.92
N ALA A 190 7.68 -18.76 15.79
CA ALA A 190 7.43 -17.51 15.13
C ALA A 190 7.69 -16.36 16.09
N ASP A 191 8.71 -15.56 15.86
CA ASP A 191 8.92 -14.31 16.61
C ASP A 191 8.21 -13.15 15.90
N LYS A 192 7.03 -12.82 16.39
CA LYS A 192 6.20 -11.70 15.93
C LYS A 192 6.22 -10.51 16.91
N SER A 193 7.17 -10.48 17.85
CA SER A 193 7.25 -9.52 18.94
C SER A 193 7.49 -8.06 18.52
N MET A 194 7.88 -7.85 17.25
CA MET A 194 8.08 -6.51 16.70
C MET A 194 6.86 -5.61 16.88
N LYS A 195 5.64 -6.13 16.63
CA LYS A 195 4.39 -5.37 16.71
C LYS A 195 3.37 -6.05 17.63
N ASP A 196 2.29 -5.31 17.95
CA ASP A 196 1.13 -5.86 18.63
C ASP A 196 0.44 -6.97 17.81
N SER A 197 -0.51 -7.65 18.44
CA SER A 197 -1.24 -8.78 17.85
C SER A 197 -2.38 -8.38 16.90
N ASP A 198 -2.63 -7.07 16.70
CA ASP A 198 -3.70 -6.61 15.82
C ASP A 198 -3.37 -6.95 14.36
N LEU A 199 -4.19 -7.80 13.73
CA LEU A 199 -3.99 -8.25 12.35
C LEU A 199 -4.67 -7.35 11.30
N ALA A 200 -5.45 -6.35 11.72
CA ALA A 200 -6.14 -5.40 10.86
C ALA A 200 -6.01 -3.98 11.38
N GLY A 201 -6.07 -3.00 10.51
CA GLY A 201 -6.04 -1.59 10.86
C GLY A 201 -7.38 -1.09 11.43
N LYS A 202 -7.30 -0.16 12.37
CA LYS A 202 -8.50 0.42 12.97
C LYS A 202 -9.28 1.26 11.94
N GLY A 203 -10.58 0.96 11.78
CA GLY A 203 -11.45 1.68 10.86
C GLY A 203 -11.33 1.20 9.41
N TRP A 204 -10.77 0.02 9.18
CA TRP A 204 -10.85 -0.67 7.90
C TRP A 204 -12.24 -1.28 7.70
N CYS A 205 -12.75 -1.23 6.48
CA CYS A 205 -13.99 -1.91 6.13
C CYS A 205 -13.73 -3.40 5.92
N TRP A 206 -14.65 -4.23 6.36
CA TRP A 206 -14.52 -5.70 6.28
C TRP A 206 -14.54 -6.23 4.84
N ASP A 207 -15.10 -5.47 3.90
CA ASP A 207 -15.26 -5.78 2.48
C ASP A 207 -14.14 -5.20 1.59
N ASP A 208 -13.16 -4.50 2.19
CA ASP A 208 -11.97 -4.05 1.49
C ASP A 208 -10.96 -5.22 1.33
N ASP A 209 -10.04 -5.12 0.37
CA ASP A 209 -8.87 -6.01 0.24
C ASP A 209 -7.83 -5.66 1.32
N ASN A 210 -8.12 -6.10 2.53
CA ASN A 210 -7.31 -5.79 3.71
C ASN A 210 -6.06 -6.68 3.76
N PRO A 211 -4.86 -6.10 3.89
CA PRO A 211 -3.66 -6.89 4.15
C PRO A 211 -3.66 -7.43 5.59
N VAL A 212 -3.03 -8.58 5.78
CA VAL A 212 -2.78 -9.13 7.13
C VAL A 212 -1.59 -8.40 7.75
N LEU A 213 -1.79 -7.78 8.91
CA LEU A 213 -0.75 -7.04 9.64
C LEU A 213 0.05 -7.97 10.54
N SER A 214 0.84 -8.86 9.94
CA SER A 214 1.79 -9.70 10.67
C SER A 214 3.24 -9.34 10.31
N PRO A 215 4.16 -9.27 11.26
CA PRO A 215 5.56 -8.98 10.96
C PRO A 215 6.29 -10.15 10.30
N LEU A 216 5.68 -11.35 10.26
CA LEU A 216 6.28 -12.56 9.68
C LEU A 216 5.35 -13.13 8.60
N LEU A 217 5.53 -12.69 7.36
CA LEU A 217 4.70 -13.04 6.21
C LEU A 217 5.49 -13.73 5.12
N ILE A 218 4.83 -14.61 4.36
CA ILE A 218 5.29 -15.07 3.06
C ILE A 218 4.12 -15.08 2.08
N GLY A 219 4.32 -14.50 0.87
CA GLY A 219 3.26 -14.41 -0.13
C GLY A 219 2.02 -13.69 0.39
N ARG A 220 2.17 -12.64 1.21
CA ARG A 220 1.12 -11.83 1.85
C ARG A 220 0.27 -12.58 2.90
N LYS A 221 0.69 -13.79 3.31
CA LYS A 221 -0.05 -14.65 4.25
C LYS A 221 0.78 -14.92 5.50
N ASP A 222 0.11 -15.01 6.65
CA ASP A 222 0.71 -15.40 7.93
C ASP A 222 0.83 -16.93 8.02
N LEU A 223 1.60 -17.51 7.10
CA LEU A 223 1.87 -18.95 6.97
C LEU A 223 3.38 -19.21 6.85
N PHE A 224 4.19 -18.37 7.49
CA PHE A 224 5.64 -18.40 7.33
C PHE A 224 6.25 -19.69 7.87
N VAL A 225 5.92 -20.07 9.10
CA VAL A 225 6.53 -21.23 9.78
C VAL A 225 6.10 -22.53 9.11
N GLU A 226 4.82 -22.65 8.74
CA GLU A 226 4.30 -23.82 8.02
C GLU A 226 5.00 -23.98 6.66
N ARG A 227 5.22 -22.87 5.96
CA ARG A 227 5.97 -22.89 4.71
C ARG A 227 7.42 -23.26 4.92
N PHE A 228 8.08 -22.73 5.95
CA PHE A 228 9.46 -23.04 6.29
C PHE A 228 9.64 -24.52 6.61
N ILE A 229 8.77 -25.13 7.44
CA ILE A 229 8.80 -26.54 7.78
C ILE A 229 8.64 -27.42 6.54
N ARG A 230 7.74 -27.06 5.65
CA ARG A 230 7.56 -27.77 4.39
C ARG A 230 8.84 -27.76 3.53
N GLU A 231 9.43 -26.59 3.35
CA GLU A 231 10.69 -26.43 2.57
C GLU A 231 11.86 -27.18 3.22
N LEU A 232 11.93 -27.23 4.57
CA LEU A 232 12.91 -28.06 5.30
C LEU A 232 12.71 -29.55 4.98
N SER A 233 11.47 -30.04 5.04
CA SER A 233 11.14 -31.44 4.76
C SER A 233 11.43 -31.79 3.30
N GLU A 234 11.10 -30.93 2.35
CA GLU A 234 11.43 -31.09 0.93
C GLU A 234 12.94 -31.12 0.69
N ALA A 235 13.72 -30.43 1.53
CA ALA A 235 15.19 -30.45 1.51
C ALA A 235 15.82 -31.64 2.24
N GLY A 236 14.99 -32.58 2.78
CA GLY A 236 15.44 -33.78 3.48
C GLY A 236 15.81 -33.56 4.94
N ILE A 237 15.42 -32.44 5.55
CA ILE A 237 15.60 -32.14 6.97
C ILE A 237 14.38 -32.63 7.74
N VAL A 238 14.59 -33.51 8.70
CA VAL A 238 13.54 -34.05 9.56
C VAL A 238 13.19 -33.05 10.64
N VAL A 239 11.92 -32.69 10.75
CA VAL A 239 11.43 -31.74 11.76
C VAL A 239 10.66 -32.49 12.84
N GLU A 240 11.31 -32.81 13.96
CA GLU A 240 10.72 -33.36 15.18
C GLU A 240 10.51 -32.24 16.22
N ALA A 241 9.90 -31.12 15.77
CA ALA A 241 9.78 -29.92 16.57
C ALA A 241 8.32 -29.46 16.69
N ASN A 242 7.97 -28.88 17.83
CA ASN A 242 6.69 -28.23 18.05
C ASN A 242 6.71 -26.80 17.50
N ILE A 243 5.56 -26.29 17.05
CA ILE A 243 5.39 -24.91 16.59
C ILE A 243 4.78 -24.09 17.71
N SER A 244 5.31 -22.88 17.95
CA SER A 244 4.73 -21.92 18.89
C SER A 244 5.15 -20.49 18.53
N GLU A 245 4.56 -19.50 19.21
CA GLU A 245 4.99 -18.10 19.11
C GLU A 245 5.81 -17.72 20.35
N ARG A 246 6.99 -17.16 20.12
CA ARG A 246 7.87 -16.68 21.19
C ARG A 246 8.88 -15.69 20.66
N GLN A 247 9.13 -14.64 21.43
CA GLN A 247 10.22 -13.72 21.17
C GLN A 247 11.57 -14.45 21.26
N ARG A 248 12.45 -14.18 20.29
CA ARG A 248 13.85 -14.64 20.29
C ARG A 248 14.56 -14.14 21.54
N PRO A 249 15.25 -14.99 22.30
CA PRO A 249 16.10 -14.56 23.40
C PRO A 249 17.39 -13.89 22.87
N ASP A 250 18.02 -13.06 23.70
CA ASP A 250 19.17 -12.26 23.29
C ASP A 250 20.43 -13.12 22.99
N ASP A 251 20.53 -14.31 23.59
CA ASP A 251 21.59 -15.28 23.40
C ASP A 251 21.40 -16.18 22.17
N ALA A 252 20.32 -16.06 21.41
CA ALA A 252 20.09 -16.82 20.20
C ALA A 252 21.09 -16.40 19.10
N PHE A 253 21.70 -17.40 18.46
CA PHE A 253 22.61 -17.18 17.37
C PHE A 253 21.89 -17.09 16.02
N CYS A 254 22.05 -15.98 15.30
CA CYS A 254 21.41 -15.77 14.00
C CYS A 254 22.32 -16.27 12.86
N ILE A 255 21.79 -17.19 12.06
CA ILE A 255 22.49 -17.87 10.97
C ILE A 255 22.21 -17.29 9.60
N VAL A 256 21.01 -16.70 9.40
CA VAL A 256 20.62 -16.06 8.15
C VAL A 256 19.89 -14.76 8.44
N SER A 257 20.21 -13.73 7.67
CA SER A 257 19.51 -12.46 7.65
C SER A 257 19.17 -12.12 6.20
N ARG A 258 17.89 -11.90 5.92
CA ARG A 258 17.40 -11.44 4.62
C ARG A 258 16.84 -10.03 4.78
N PHE A 259 17.07 -9.20 3.78
CA PHE A 259 16.62 -7.81 3.85
C PHE A 259 16.26 -7.26 2.47
N HIS A 260 15.33 -6.30 2.49
CA HIS A 260 14.98 -5.48 1.35
C HIS A 260 15.11 -4.00 1.71
N THR A 261 15.54 -3.19 0.74
CA THR A 261 15.78 -1.76 0.96
C THR A 261 14.48 -0.97 1.01
N ILE A 262 14.53 0.20 1.67
CA ILE A 262 13.40 1.14 1.71
C ILE A 262 12.93 1.51 0.30
N ASP A 263 13.84 1.69 -0.66
CA ASP A 263 13.49 2.03 -2.05
C ASP A 263 12.68 0.92 -2.72
N GLN A 264 13.07 -0.34 -2.52
CA GLN A 264 12.32 -1.49 -3.05
C GLN A 264 10.90 -1.54 -2.49
N VAL A 265 10.71 -1.14 -1.23
CA VAL A 265 9.39 -1.08 -0.59
C VAL A 265 8.62 0.15 -1.09
N LEU A 266 9.25 1.33 -1.17
CA LEU A 266 8.65 2.56 -1.68
C LEU A 266 8.12 2.41 -3.11
N MET A 267 8.90 1.78 -4.00
CA MET A 267 8.51 1.57 -5.39
C MET A 267 7.16 0.86 -5.49
N LYS A 268 6.98 -0.25 -4.79
CA LYS A 268 5.72 -0.99 -4.83
C LYS A 268 4.60 -0.25 -4.08
N MET A 269 4.92 0.33 -2.93
CA MET A 269 3.98 1.10 -2.12
C MET A 269 3.33 2.24 -2.89
N LEU A 270 4.13 3.00 -3.66
CA LEU A 270 3.67 4.21 -4.33
C LEU A 270 3.23 3.94 -5.78
N LYS A 271 4.02 3.20 -6.59
CA LYS A 271 3.67 2.89 -7.99
C LYS A 271 2.42 2.04 -8.12
N GLU A 272 2.30 0.98 -7.32
CA GLU A 272 1.17 0.04 -7.34
C GLU A 272 0.11 0.35 -6.28
N SER A 273 0.36 1.34 -5.42
CA SER A 273 -0.53 1.68 -4.29
C SER A 273 -0.73 0.55 -3.27
N ASP A 274 0.26 -0.33 -3.09
CA ASP A 274 0.14 -1.51 -2.25
C ASP A 274 -0.04 -1.16 -0.76
N ASN A 275 -1.15 -1.63 -0.17
CA ASN A 275 -1.51 -1.33 1.21
C ASN A 275 -0.62 -2.05 2.22
N LEU A 276 -0.25 -3.33 1.98
CA LEU A 276 0.64 -4.08 2.86
C LEU A 276 2.00 -3.40 3.00
N TYR A 277 2.55 -2.88 1.89
CA TYR A 277 3.83 -2.19 1.88
C TYR A 277 3.77 -0.87 2.66
N ALA A 278 2.64 -0.17 2.60
CA ALA A 278 2.42 1.05 3.36
C ALA A 278 2.29 0.78 4.87
N GLU A 279 1.55 -0.26 5.26
CA GLU A 279 1.41 -0.64 6.65
C GLU A 279 2.72 -1.17 7.23
N SER A 280 3.44 -1.97 6.46
CA SER A 280 4.78 -2.40 6.84
C SER A 280 5.69 -1.20 7.14
N MET A 281 5.73 -0.21 6.23
CA MET A 281 6.48 1.04 6.41
C MET A 281 6.02 1.81 7.66
N PHE A 282 4.71 1.89 7.90
CA PHE A 282 4.11 2.55 9.04
C PHE A 282 4.51 1.89 10.36
N TYR A 283 4.52 0.54 10.43
CA TYR A 283 4.96 -0.18 11.61
C TYR A 283 6.49 -0.11 11.82
N GLN A 284 7.30 0.11 10.77
CA GLN A 284 8.73 0.44 10.97
C GLN A 284 8.89 1.80 11.67
N LEU A 285 8.08 2.80 11.32
CA LEU A 285 8.05 4.06 12.06
C LEU A 285 7.73 3.86 13.54
N ALA A 286 6.73 3.02 13.83
CA ALA A 286 6.37 2.67 15.20
C ALA A 286 7.52 2.00 15.94
N ALA A 287 8.17 1.02 15.32
CA ALA A 287 9.30 0.29 15.88
C ALA A 287 10.52 1.20 16.15
N ALA A 288 10.74 2.20 15.29
CA ALA A 288 11.81 3.19 15.43
C ALA A 288 11.62 4.16 16.60
N THR A 289 10.48 4.11 17.30
CA THR A 289 10.29 4.86 18.57
C THR A 289 10.94 4.17 19.77
N GLY A 290 11.37 2.91 19.62
CA GLY A 290 11.90 2.08 20.72
C GLY A 290 10.82 1.36 21.53
N ASN A 291 9.54 1.69 21.33
CA ASN A 291 8.44 1.01 22.03
C ASN A 291 8.23 -0.42 21.50
N ARG A 292 8.03 -1.37 22.40
CA ARG A 292 7.73 -2.77 22.08
C ARG A 292 6.51 -3.24 22.89
N PRO A 293 5.55 -3.95 22.26
CA PRO A 293 5.40 -4.10 20.81
C PRO A 293 5.07 -2.77 20.11
N ALA A 294 5.48 -2.63 18.86
CA ALA A 294 5.14 -1.46 18.06
C ALA A 294 3.63 -1.41 17.80
N LYS A 295 3.03 -0.21 17.91
CA LYS A 295 1.59 0.04 17.71
C LYS A 295 1.36 1.13 16.68
N ALA A 296 0.21 1.12 16.01
CA ALA A 296 -0.20 2.15 15.07
C ALA A 296 -0.10 3.57 15.66
N SER A 297 -0.46 3.74 16.95
CA SER A 297 -0.35 5.04 17.66
C SER A 297 1.09 5.55 17.78
N HIS A 298 2.07 4.66 17.87
CA HIS A 298 3.49 5.05 17.89
C HIS A 298 3.92 5.61 16.52
N ALA A 299 3.48 4.99 15.42
CA ALA A 299 3.72 5.49 14.07
C ALA A 299 3.03 6.84 13.83
N ALA A 300 1.75 6.96 14.23
CA ALA A 300 1.01 8.22 14.16
C ALA A 300 1.77 9.34 14.87
N SER A 301 2.33 9.10 16.07
CA SER A 301 3.11 10.09 16.80
C SER A 301 4.39 10.52 16.08
N VAL A 302 4.99 9.66 15.23
CA VAL A 302 6.13 10.07 14.38
C VAL A 302 5.67 11.02 13.29
N ILE A 303 4.55 10.71 12.62
CA ILE A 303 3.97 11.59 11.59
C ILE A 303 3.52 12.92 12.22
N GLU A 304 2.93 12.93 13.40
CA GLU A 304 2.53 14.14 14.13
C GLU A 304 3.74 15.06 14.42
N ARG A 305 4.89 14.49 14.78
CA ARG A 305 6.13 15.27 14.93
C ARG A 305 6.60 15.86 13.60
N LEU A 306 6.47 15.12 12.50
CA LEU A 306 6.77 15.63 11.17
C LEU A 306 5.82 16.78 10.77
N ILE A 307 4.52 16.67 11.08
CA ILE A 307 3.53 17.72 10.87
C ILE A 307 3.95 19.00 11.64
N THR A 308 4.40 18.85 12.88
CA THR A 308 4.92 19.98 13.67
C THR A 308 6.19 20.58 13.03
N LYS A 309 7.08 19.73 12.51
CA LYS A 309 8.33 20.14 11.85
C LYS A 309 8.08 20.99 10.61
N VAL A 310 6.98 20.74 9.87
CA VAL A 310 6.58 21.55 8.72
C VAL A 310 5.74 22.79 9.09
N GLY A 311 5.60 23.11 10.38
CA GLY A 311 4.94 24.32 10.87
C GLY A 311 3.42 24.22 11.05
N LEU A 312 2.85 23.01 10.99
CA LEU A 312 1.42 22.80 11.14
C LEU A 312 1.08 22.20 12.52
N ASN A 313 -0.17 22.40 12.96
CA ASN A 313 -0.64 21.85 14.24
C ASN A 313 -1.16 20.42 14.06
N PRO A 314 -0.47 19.39 14.58
CA PRO A 314 -0.85 17.98 14.40
C PRO A 314 -2.22 17.63 14.98
N ARG A 315 -2.70 18.35 16.00
CA ARG A 315 -4.02 18.12 16.62
C ARG A 315 -5.20 18.38 15.68
N ARG A 316 -4.97 19.04 14.55
CA ARG A 316 -5.99 19.27 13.51
C ARG A 316 -6.22 18.06 12.62
N TYR A 317 -5.35 17.07 12.65
CA TYR A 317 -5.36 15.93 11.74
C TYR A 317 -5.56 14.64 12.50
N ARG A 318 -5.94 13.59 11.79
CA ARG A 318 -6.05 12.26 12.36
C ARG A 318 -5.35 11.24 11.47
N ILE A 319 -4.37 10.55 12.06
CA ILE A 319 -3.59 9.50 11.42
C ILE A 319 -3.98 8.18 12.08
N ALA A 320 -4.62 7.29 11.33
CA ALA A 320 -5.10 6.01 11.83
C ALA A 320 -4.29 4.82 11.30
N ASP A 321 -3.81 4.92 10.05
CA ASP A 321 -2.99 3.90 9.40
C ASP A 321 -1.96 4.54 8.45
N GLY A 322 -1.14 3.71 7.81
CA GLY A 322 -0.13 4.16 6.84
C GLY A 322 -0.58 4.13 5.38
N SER A 323 -1.64 3.40 5.07
CA SER A 323 -2.09 3.14 3.70
C SER A 323 -3.18 4.08 3.20
N GLY A 324 -3.98 4.62 4.11
CA GLY A 324 -5.18 5.39 3.79
C GLY A 324 -6.45 4.55 3.59
N LEU A 325 -6.41 3.25 3.93
CA LEU A 325 -7.61 2.40 3.97
C LEU A 325 -8.58 2.84 5.06
N SER A 326 -8.06 3.28 6.21
CA SER A 326 -8.88 3.67 7.35
C SER A 326 -9.77 4.85 7.02
N LEU A 327 -11.07 4.68 7.28
CA LEU A 327 -12.06 5.77 7.22
C LEU A 327 -11.82 6.85 8.29
N TYR A 328 -10.89 6.60 9.23
CA TYR A 328 -10.56 7.52 10.31
C TYR A 328 -9.39 8.44 10.01
N ASN A 329 -8.73 8.31 8.86
CA ASN A 329 -7.75 9.30 8.43
C ASN A 329 -8.44 10.60 8.00
N TYR A 330 -7.95 11.72 8.51
CA TYR A 330 -8.39 13.06 8.11
C TYR A 330 -7.18 13.96 7.93
N LEU A 331 -7.00 14.42 6.69
CA LEU A 331 -5.92 15.31 6.25
C LEU A 331 -6.50 16.51 5.51
N SER A 332 -5.62 17.43 5.12
CA SER A 332 -5.96 18.55 4.24
C SER A 332 -4.97 18.64 3.09
N ALA A 333 -5.38 19.27 1.99
CA ALA A 333 -4.47 19.55 0.86
C ALA A 333 -3.27 20.43 1.30
N GLU A 334 -3.49 21.36 2.25
CA GLU A 334 -2.42 22.17 2.88
C GLU A 334 -1.35 21.28 3.50
N LEU A 335 -1.74 20.23 4.25
CA LEU A 335 -0.78 19.32 4.87
C LEU A 335 0.00 18.51 3.84
N GLU A 336 -0.67 17.94 2.84
CA GLU A 336 0.01 17.14 1.81
C GLU A 336 1.02 18.01 1.05
N VAL A 337 0.64 19.22 0.66
CA VAL A 337 1.55 20.17 -0.03
C VAL A 337 2.69 20.62 0.87
N ALA A 338 2.45 20.87 2.16
CA ALA A 338 3.51 21.24 3.09
C ALA A 338 4.56 20.13 3.23
N LEU A 339 4.13 18.86 3.24
CA LEU A 339 5.04 17.71 3.30
C LEU A 339 5.76 17.47 1.96
N LEU A 340 5.09 17.63 0.83
CA LEU A 340 5.74 17.58 -0.49
C LEU A 340 6.79 18.67 -0.63
N ARG A 341 6.49 19.90 -0.21
CA ARG A 341 7.45 21.02 -0.16
C ARG A 341 8.64 20.70 0.74
N TYR A 342 8.39 20.13 1.92
CA TYR A 342 9.45 19.69 2.83
C TYR A 342 10.35 18.63 2.18
N ALA A 343 9.77 17.61 1.56
CA ALA A 343 10.51 16.57 0.84
C ALA A 343 11.35 17.15 -0.30
N PHE A 344 10.78 18.06 -1.10
CA PHE A 344 11.47 18.72 -2.20
C PHE A 344 12.71 19.52 -1.73
N ARG A 345 12.62 20.21 -0.60
CA ARG A 345 13.72 20.97 0.00
C ARG A 345 14.76 20.11 0.71
N ASN A 346 14.45 18.84 0.94
CA ASN A 346 15.35 17.87 1.54
C ASN A 346 15.77 16.82 0.52
N ASN A 347 16.94 17.02 -0.07
CA ASN A 347 17.43 16.15 -1.14
C ASN A 347 17.50 14.68 -0.73
N ASN A 348 17.84 14.38 0.54
CA ASN A 348 17.88 13.02 1.05
C ASN A 348 16.49 12.35 1.08
N ILE A 349 15.40 13.13 1.10
CA ILE A 349 14.04 12.61 0.99
C ILE A 349 13.61 12.56 -0.47
N TYR A 350 13.85 13.63 -1.22
CA TYR A 350 13.36 13.78 -2.58
C TYR A 350 13.91 12.72 -3.53
N LEU A 351 15.20 12.37 -3.39
CA LEU A 351 15.87 11.34 -4.23
C LEU A 351 15.25 9.94 -4.10
N HIS A 352 14.65 9.62 -2.95
CA HIS A 352 13.95 8.35 -2.72
C HIS A 352 12.46 8.44 -3.06
N LEU A 353 11.82 9.57 -2.72
CA LEU A 353 10.39 9.76 -2.91
C LEU A 353 10.01 9.94 -4.38
N HIS A 354 10.65 10.87 -5.08
CA HIS A 354 10.24 11.28 -6.42
C HIS A 354 10.24 10.14 -7.45
N PRO A 355 11.28 9.30 -7.56
CA PRO A 355 11.29 8.17 -8.49
C PRO A 355 10.24 7.10 -8.17
N ALA A 356 9.81 7.03 -6.91
CA ALA A 356 8.81 6.05 -6.46
C ALA A 356 7.36 6.50 -6.74
N LEU A 357 7.11 7.78 -7.06
CA LEU A 357 5.78 8.26 -7.45
C LEU A 357 5.39 7.73 -8.84
N PRO A 358 4.11 7.37 -9.07
CA PRO A 358 3.58 7.10 -10.41
C PRO A 358 3.83 8.26 -11.37
N GLU A 359 4.20 7.93 -12.59
CA GLU A 359 4.48 8.87 -13.67
C GLU A 359 3.35 8.88 -14.69
N ALA A 360 2.79 10.05 -14.97
CA ALA A 360 1.64 10.22 -15.85
C ALA A 360 1.91 9.70 -17.27
N GLY A 361 1.00 8.85 -17.75
CA GLY A 361 1.07 8.25 -19.09
C GLY A 361 2.20 7.22 -19.28
N VAL A 362 2.95 6.87 -18.22
CA VAL A 362 4.13 6.00 -18.28
C VAL A 362 3.98 4.76 -17.40
N ASP A 363 3.81 4.94 -16.08
CA ASP A 363 3.82 3.81 -15.15
C ASP A 363 2.82 3.92 -13.99
N GLY A 364 2.82 2.88 -13.16
CA GLY A 364 2.04 2.80 -11.93
C GLY A 364 0.55 3.06 -12.15
N THR A 365 -0.09 3.65 -11.16
CA THR A 365 -1.53 3.99 -11.20
C THR A 365 -1.88 5.16 -12.13
N LEU A 366 -0.87 5.83 -12.71
CA LEU A 366 -1.06 6.89 -13.71
C LEU A 366 -0.75 6.44 -15.15
N ARG A 367 -0.41 5.17 -15.38
CA ARG A 367 -0.05 4.64 -16.71
C ARG A 367 -1.09 4.95 -17.81
N SER A 368 -2.37 4.90 -17.47
CA SER A 368 -3.46 5.15 -18.40
C SER A 368 -4.02 6.57 -18.34
N ARG A 369 -3.57 7.40 -17.37
CA ARG A 369 -4.03 8.77 -17.16
C ARG A 369 -3.05 9.79 -17.74
N MET A 370 -3.54 10.96 -18.12
CA MET A 370 -2.72 12.13 -18.52
C MET A 370 -1.68 11.79 -19.60
N LYS A 371 -2.11 11.11 -20.67
CA LYS A 371 -1.24 10.70 -21.80
C LYS A 371 -0.93 11.85 -22.78
N GLY A 372 -1.49 13.05 -22.54
CA GLY A 372 -1.29 14.23 -23.37
C GLY A 372 0.14 14.75 -23.32
N THR A 373 0.49 15.59 -24.29
CA THR A 373 1.87 16.06 -24.53
C THR A 373 2.49 16.84 -23.37
N PHE A 374 1.68 17.58 -22.60
CA PHE A 374 2.19 18.42 -21.51
C PHE A 374 2.30 17.70 -20.17
N THR A 375 1.49 16.65 -19.96
CA THR A 375 1.43 15.94 -18.67
C THR A 375 2.21 14.63 -18.67
N ARG A 376 2.32 13.95 -19.84
CA ARG A 376 3.02 12.68 -19.94
C ARG A 376 4.51 12.86 -19.59
N GLY A 377 4.99 12.06 -18.64
CA GLY A 377 6.38 12.14 -18.17
C GLY A 377 6.71 13.41 -17.38
N ASN A 378 5.71 14.22 -17.06
CA ASN A 378 5.88 15.49 -16.36
C ASN A 378 5.15 15.51 -15.00
N VAL A 379 4.03 14.80 -14.85
CA VAL A 379 3.30 14.71 -13.58
C VAL A 379 3.73 13.45 -12.83
N PHE A 380 4.26 13.62 -11.63
CA PHE A 380 4.68 12.55 -10.71
C PHE A 380 3.80 12.61 -9.47
N ALA A 381 2.79 11.75 -9.37
CA ALA A 381 1.79 11.89 -8.32
C ALA A 381 1.23 10.56 -7.82
N LYS A 382 0.93 10.52 -6.53
CA LYS A 382 0.21 9.42 -5.90
C LYS A 382 -1.29 9.62 -6.07
N THR A 383 -1.96 8.59 -6.53
CA THR A 383 -3.42 8.52 -6.60
C THR A 383 -4.01 7.96 -5.31
N GLY A 384 -5.23 8.37 -4.97
CA GLY A 384 -6.04 7.76 -3.92
C GLY A 384 -7.45 7.53 -4.43
N THR A 385 -8.03 6.36 -4.14
CA THR A 385 -9.43 6.06 -4.46
C THR A 385 -9.98 5.09 -3.42
N VAL A 386 -11.09 5.45 -2.82
CA VAL A 386 -12.01 4.59 -2.08
C VAL A 386 -13.43 5.06 -2.40
N THR A 387 -14.44 4.32 -2.03
CA THR A 387 -15.83 4.69 -2.31
C THR A 387 -16.14 6.13 -1.88
N GLY A 388 -16.60 6.94 -2.81
CA GLY A 388 -16.93 8.35 -2.59
C GLY A 388 -15.75 9.31 -2.50
N ILE A 389 -14.50 8.85 -2.70
CA ILE A 389 -13.29 9.66 -2.55
C ILE A 389 -12.33 9.40 -3.71
N SER A 390 -11.77 10.48 -4.25
CA SER A 390 -10.65 10.41 -5.19
C SER A 390 -9.65 11.53 -4.86
N SER A 391 -8.37 11.19 -4.80
CA SER A 391 -7.30 12.13 -4.48
C SER A 391 -6.10 11.98 -5.41
N LEU A 392 -5.32 13.05 -5.54
CA LEU A 392 -4.08 13.10 -6.32
C LEU A 392 -3.12 14.11 -5.67
N ALA A 393 -1.91 13.69 -5.32
CA ALA A 393 -0.91 14.56 -4.71
C ALA A 393 0.50 14.26 -5.23
N GLY A 394 1.25 15.29 -5.58
CA GLY A 394 2.59 15.13 -6.14
C GLY A 394 3.18 16.38 -6.72
N TYR A 395 3.95 16.20 -7.79
CA TYR A 395 4.73 17.25 -8.45
C TYR A 395 4.46 17.32 -9.94
N CYS A 396 4.62 18.50 -10.52
CA CYS A 396 4.74 18.70 -11.97
C CYS A 396 5.62 19.92 -12.27
N THR A 397 6.05 20.04 -13.53
CA THR A 397 6.70 21.22 -14.03
C THR A 397 5.69 22.02 -14.86
N ALA A 398 5.51 23.28 -14.50
CA ALA A 398 4.63 24.20 -15.21
C ALA A 398 5.21 24.65 -16.54
N ALA A 399 4.37 25.25 -17.38
CA ALA A 399 4.78 25.77 -18.69
C ALA A 399 5.89 26.83 -18.64
N ASN A 400 5.96 27.59 -17.56
CA ASN A 400 7.01 28.59 -17.33
C ASN A 400 8.32 27.99 -16.78
N GLY A 401 8.41 26.65 -16.67
CA GLY A 401 9.56 25.92 -16.15
C GLY A 401 9.61 25.79 -14.62
N HIS A 402 8.69 26.42 -13.88
CA HIS A 402 8.65 26.29 -12.43
C HIS A 402 8.16 24.90 -11.99
N ARG A 403 8.75 24.38 -10.93
CA ARG A 403 8.30 23.13 -10.30
C ARG A 403 7.19 23.42 -9.32
N LEU A 404 6.13 22.65 -9.41
CA LEU A 404 4.94 22.78 -8.58
C LEU A 404 4.77 21.54 -7.69
N ALA A 405 4.31 21.76 -6.45
CA ALA A 405 3.74 20.72 -5.62
C ALA A 405 2.23 20.94 -5.52
N PHE A 406 1.44 19.86 -5.63
CA PHE A 406 0.00 19.99 -5.58
C PHE A 406 -0.66 18.84 -4.81
N SER A 407 -1.85 19.11 -4.27
CA SER A 407 -2.77 18.12 -3.71
C SER A 407 -4.19 18.49 -4.09
N ILE A 408 -4.97 17.48 -4.49
CA ILE A 408 -6.39 17.56 -4.83
C ILE A 408 -7.10 16.40 -4.14
N ILE A 409 -8.02 16.68 -3.23
CA ILE A 409 -8.81 15.67 -2.50
C ILE A 409 -10.29 15.93 -2.78
N ASN A 410 -10.91 15.05 -3.55
CA ASN A 410 -12.36 15.08 -3.82
C ASN A 410 -13.07 14.11 -2.88
N GLN A 411 -14.14 14.53 -2.22
CA GLN A 411 -14.96 13.73 -1.32
C GLN A 411 -16.45 13.92 -1.61
N GLY A 412 -17.25 12.85 -1.45
CA GLY A 412 -18.68 12.86 -1.77
C GLY A 412 -18.95 12.69 -3.25
N VAL A 413 -17.99 12.12 -4.02
CA VAL A 413 -18.17 11.90 -5.46
C VAL A 413 -18.85 10.56 -5.71
N MET A 414 -19.97 10.57 -6.47
CA MET A 414 -20.68 9.35 -6.81
C MET A 414 -19.86 8.45 -7.74
N HIS A 415 -19.17 9.04 -8.72
CA HIS A 415 -18.33 8.33 -9.68
C HIS A 415 -16.90 8.86 -9.62
N ALA A 416 -15.96 8.02 -9.23
CA ALA A 416 -14.54 8.38 -9.13
C ALA A 416 -13.94 8.85 -10.46
N SER A 417 -14.49 8.41 -11.61
CA SER A 417 -14.11 8.87 -12.95
C SER A 417 -14.28 10.38 -13.14
N ASN A 418 -15.33 10.99 -12.59
CA ASN A 418 -15.55 12.44 -12.68
C ASN A 418 -14.46 13.21 -11.94
N ALA A 419 -14.14 12.79 -10.71
CA ALA A 419 -13.05 13.39 -9.94
C ALA A 419 -11.68 13.19 -10.62
N ARG A 420 -11.42 12.00 -11.20
CA ARG A 420 -10.17 11.75 -11.96
C ARG A 420 -10.07 12.66 -13.18
N ARG A 421 -11.16 12.85 -13.96
CA ARG A 421 -11.15 13.79 -15.08
C ARG A 421 -10.87 15.23 -14.64
N PHE A 422 -11.48 15.67 -13.54
CA PHE A 422 -11.20 16.99 -12.96
C PHE A 422 -9.70 17.11 -12.58
N GLN A 423 -9.13 16.15 -11.87
CA GLN A 423 -7.71 16.12 -11.50
C GLN A 423 -6.78 16.15 -12.72
N ASP A 424 -7.12 15.38 -13.77
CA ASP A 424 -6.34 15.34 -15.02
C ASP A 424 -6.38 16.69 -15.77
N ARG A 425 -7.54 17.37 -15.78
CA ARG A 425 -7.67 18.72 -16.34
C ARG A 425 -6.88 19.74 -15.55
N VAL A 426 -6.91 19.70 -14.21
CA VAL A 426 -6.08 20.55 -13.36
C VAL A 426 -4.60 20.37 -13.70
N CYS A 427 -4.10 19.13 -13.73
CA CYS A 427 -2.70 18.87 -14.08
C CYS A 427 -2.37 19.32 -15.49
N THR A 428 -3.29 19.15 -16.46
CA THR A 428 -3.08 19.64 -17.82
C THR A 428 -2.96 21.15 -17.87
N LEU A 429 -3.84 21.87 -17.17
CA LEU A 429 -3.80 23.33 -17.08
C LEU A 429 -2.47 23.83 -16.45
N LEU A 430 -2.00 23.16 -15.38
CA LEU A 430 -0.73 23.53 -14.73
C LEU A 430 0.49 23.32 -15.64
N CYS A 431 0.46 22.31 -16.51
CA CYS A 431 1.58 21.94 -17.37
C CYS A 431 1.52 22.59 -18.76
N GLN A 432 0.37 23.12 -19.16
CA GLN A 432 0.12 23.70 -20.48
C GLN A 432 0.58 25.17 -20.53
N PRO A 433 1.20 25.64 -21.65
CA PRO A 433 1.57 27.04 -21.88
C PRO A 433 0.41 28.02 -21.86
#